data_3e232a68e0b89463c7bbe7947f2d465c
#
_entry.id   3e232a68e0b89463c7bbe7947f2d465c
#
_cell.length_a   1.000
_cell.length_b   1.000
_cell.length_c   1.000
_cell.angle_alpha   90.00
_cell.angle_beta   90.00
_cell.angle_gamma   90.00
#
_symmetry.space_group_name_H-M   'P 1'
#
loop_
_entity.id
_entity.type
_entity.pdbx_description
1 polymer ?
#
loop_
_entity_poly.entity_id
_entity_poly.type
_entity_poly.pdbx_seq_one_letter_code
_entity_poly.pdbx_strand_id
1 'polypeptide(L)'
;MKKMKHTMKSLAFLLALTMLAISLTACSGKQQPSVSSSDEKTTAKTADDYPNKAVTIICPWGVGGGADTIARKITQVAGKYFDQPLIVENHTGASGTIGMSDAFDAPADGYTLAIANGPLFSLTPKYVDVQYTLDDFTMLRGMRTVSLMVVVNPKTSGFQTFDDVLSYGKDSKITYATSSGPGGDQYVVASAAFKSMGIEAEPVVLGSEAEVVNAIASGQVDLGLCTPPSYYAFQEEGTALAVATFYPE
;
A
#
# COMPACT_ATOMS: atom_id res chain seq x y z
N MET A 1 -45.51 -22.79 22.07
CA MET A 1 -45.01 -21.75 21.15
C MET A 1 -46.09 -20.89 20.46
N LYS A 2 -47.37 -21.23 20.46
CA LYS A 2 -48.41 -20.44 19.77
C LYS A 2 -48.97 -19.27 20.59
N LYS A 3 -48.89 -19.30 21.93
CA LYS A 3 -49.43 -18.21 22.83
C LYS A 3 -48.53 -16.97 22.93
N MET A 4 -47.25 -17.08 22.62
CA MET A 4 -46.29 -15.95 22.76
C MET A 4 -46.29 -15.00 21.54
N LYS A 5 -46.82 -15.44 20.38
CA LYS A 5 -46.94 -14.59 19.17
C LYS A 5 -48.12 -13.61 19.20
N HIS A 6 -49.17 -13.88 20.01
CA HIS A 6 -50.32 -12.99 20.12
C HIS A 6 -50.06 -11.80 21.06
N THR A 7 -49.29 -11.97 22.12
CA THR A 7 -48.95 -10.90 23.06
C THR A 7 -48.02 -9.85 22.48
N MET A 8 -47.08 -10.25 21.59
CA MET A 8 -46.21 -9.30 20.90
C MET A 8 -46.91 -8.44 19.85
N LYS A 9 -47.95 -8.96 19.19
CA LYS A 9 -48.72 -8.16 18.22
C LYS A 9 -49.62 -7.14 18.89
N SER A 10 -50.19 -7.44 20.08
CA SER A 10 -51.02 -6.51 20.86
C SER A 10 -50.21 -5.37 21.48
N LEU A 11 -48.94 -5.62 21.86
CA LEU A 11 -48.05 -4.59 22.42
C LEU A 11 -47.56 -3.60 21.36
N ALA A 12 -47.31 -4.08 20.12
CA ALA A 12 -46.94 -3.23 18.99
C ALA A 12 -48.08 -2.31 18.52
N PHE A 13 -49.32 -2.78 18.64
CA PHE A 13 -50.50 -1.98 18.25
C PHE A 13 -50.83 -0.87 19.28
N LEU A 14 -50.57 -1.08 20.58
CA LEU A 14 -50.75 -0.07 21.62
C LEU A 14 -49.69 1.05 21.54
N LEU A 15 -48.41 0.72 21.13
CA LEU A 15 -47.36 1.73 20.97
C LEU A 15 -47.57 2.62 19.72
N ALA A 16 -48.21 2.10 18.67
CA ALA A 16 -48.54 2.87 17.47
C ALA A 16 -49.69 3.87 17.67
N LEU A 17 -50.62 3.58 18.61
CA LEU A 17 -51.76 4.43 18.88
C LEU A 17 -51.45 5.63 19.79
N THR A 18 -50.36 5.54 20.59
CA THR A 18 -49.93 6.64 21.48
C THR A 18 -49.11 7.71 20.77
N MET A 19 -48.53 7.41 19.60
CA MET A 19 -47.79 8.42 18.79
C MET A 19 -48.70 9.27 17.89
N LEU A 20 -49.97 8.90 17.67
CA LEU A 20 -50.88 9.65 16.81
C LEU A 20 -51.68 10.72 17.57
N ALA A 21 -51.60 10.79 18.93
CA ALA A 21 -52.36 11.72 19.74
C ALA A 21 -51.64 13.04 20.09
N ILE A 22 -50.40 13.27 19.64
CA ILE A 22 -49.58 14.45 20.02
C ILE A 22 -49.54 15.53 18.93
N SER A 23 -50.16 15.33 17.77
CA SER A 23 -50.04 16.25 16.62
C SER A 23 -51.20 17.23 16.38
N LEU A 24 -52.08 17.47 17.37
CA LEU A 24 -53.26 18.31 17.14
C LEU A 24 -53.46 19.42 18.21
N THR A 25 -52.40 20.13 18.61
CA THR A 25 -52.58 21.38 19.37
C THR A 25 -51.44 22.36 19.10
N ALA A 26 -51.50 23.09 17.99
CA ALA A 26 -50.84 24.40 17.85
C ALA A 26 -51.33 25.11 16.58
N CYS A 27 -52.44 25.75 16.64
CA CYS A 27 -52.80 26.84 15.74
C CYS A 27 -53.47 27.92 16.53
N SER A 28 -52.74 28.94 16.94
CA SER A 28 -53.21 30.35 16.98
C SER A 28 -52.13 31.25 17.55
N GLY A 29 -51.71 32.28 16.80
CA GLY A 29 -50.84 33.35 17.31
C GLY A 29 -49.93 33.92 16.20
N LYS A 30 -50.46 34.99 15.54
CA LYS A 30 -49.65 35.85 14.65
C LYS A 30 -48.51 36.47 15.44
N GLN A 31 -47.26 36.22 15.02
CA GLN A 31 -46.17 37.20 15.05
C GLN A 31 -45.08 36.72 14.09
N GLN A 32 -44.80 37.57 13.13
CA GLN A 32 -43.75 37.42 12.12
C GLN A 32 -42.42 37.76 12.79
N PRO A 33 -41.46 36.86 12.87
CA PRO A 33 -40.08 37.23 13.09
C PRO A 33 -39.36 37.24 11.73
N SER A 34 -38.71 38.35 11.47
CA SER A 34 -37.71 38.54 10.43
C SER A 34 -36.81 37.32 10.28
N VAL A 35 -36.77 36.78 9.07
CA VAL A 35 -35.79 35.82 8.63
C VAL A 35 -34.41 36.49 8.72
N SER A 36 -33.72 36.25 9.81
CA SER A 36 -32.28 36.41 9.85
C SER A 36 -31.72 35.19 9.14
N SER A 37 -31.38 35.36 7.87
CA SER A 37 -30.51 34.46 7.15
C SER A 37 -29.18 34.45 7.89
N SER A 38 -28.99 33.47 8.77
CA SER A 38 -27.69 33.06 9.16
C SER A 38 -27.02 32.49 7.88
N ASP A 39 -26.33 33.37 7.14
CA ASP A 39 -25.29 32.96 6.22
C ASP A 39 -24.34 32.08 7.04
N GLU A 40 -24.52 30.79 6.96
CA GLU A 40 -23.49 29.83 7.23
C GLU A 40 -22.41 30.10 6.19
N LYS A 41 -21.56 31.08 6.53
CA LYS A 41 -20.36 31.40 5.80
C LYS A 41 -19.50 30.14 5.91
N THR A 42 -19.69 29.21 4.98
CA THR A 42 -18.70 28.21 4.67
C THR A 42 -17.45 29.00 4.30
N THR A 43 -16.62 29.29 5.30
CA THR A 43 -15.30 29.84 5.08
C THR A 43 -14.58 28.80 4.24
N ALA A 44 -14.49 29.02 2.94
CA ALA A 44 -13.56 28.32 2.08
C ALA A 44 -12.20 28.46 2.79
N LYS A 45 -11.71 27.32 3.32
CA LYS A 45 -10.42 27.24 3.98
C LYS A 45 -9.39 27.73 2.97
N THR A 46 -8.76 28.85 3.23
CA THR A 46 -7.77 29.42 2.32
C THR A 46 -6.60 28.45 2.20
N ALA A 47 -6.03 28.31 1.03
CA ALA A 47 -4.86 27.45 0.78
C ALA A 47 -3.68 27.77 1.71
N ASP A 48 -3.68 28.95 2.33
CA ASP A 48 -2.67 29.43 3.28
C ASP A 48 -2.67 28.69 4.63
N ASP A 49 -3.72 27.89 4.96
CA ASP A 49 -3.84 27.14 6.22
C ASP A 49 -3.56 25.64 6.04
N TYR A 50 -3.03 25.22 4.91
CA TYR A 50 -2.66 23.83 4.63
C TYR A 50 -1.13 23.64 4.73
N PRO A 51 -0.65 22.56 5.41
CA PRO A 51 -1.38 21.63 6.26
C PRO A 51 -1.61 22.19 7.68
N ASN A 52 -2.80 21.99 8.25
CA ASN A 52 -3.13 22.35 9.65
C ASN A 52 -3.29 21.15 10.58
N LYS A 53 -3.07 19.95 10.07
CA LYS A 53 -3.00 18.67 10.79
C LYS A 53 -1.94 17.79 10.14
N ALA A 54 -1.59 16.69 10.78
CA ALA A 54 -0.64 15.72 10.22
C ALA A 54 -1.09 15.22 8.85
N VAL A 55 -0.13 14.98 7.95
CA VAL A 55 -0.34 14.38 6.63
C VAL A 55 0.16 12.94 6.68
N THR A 56 -0.68 11.97 6.32
CA THR A 56 -0.31 10.56 6.24
C THR A 56 0.23 10.21 4.86
N ILE A 57 1.32 9.47 4.81
CA ILE A 57 1.86 8.85 3.60
C ILE A 57 1.68 7.33 3.71
N ILE A 58 0.73 6.77 2.98
CA ILE A 58 0.54 5.32 2.89
C ILE A 58 1.67 4.73 2.04
N CYS A 59 2.41 3.79 2.63
CA CYS A 59 3.40 2.97 1.95
C CYS A 59 2.86 1.54 1.80
N PRO A 60 2.54 1.07 0.58
CA PRO A 60 1.92 -0.25 0.38
C PRO A 60 2.89 -1.42 0.55
N TRP A 61 4.10 -1.19 1.03
CA TRP A 61 5.14 -2.20 1.25
C TRP A 61 5.69 -2.17 2.66
N GLY A 62 6.39 -3.27 3.02
CA GLY A 62 6.89 -3.49 4.38
C GLY A 62 7.97 -2.47 4.80
N VAL A 63 8.07 -2.31 6.12
CA VAL A 63 9.07 -1.46 6.78
C VAL A 63 10.49 -1.89 6.39
N GLY A 64 11.37 -0.92 6.16
CA GLY A 64 12.76 -1.15 5.78
C GLY A 64 12.96 -1.46 4.29
N GLY A 65 11.89 -1.62 3.51
CA GLY A 65 11.97 -1.74 2.06
C GLY A 65 12.31 -0.41 1.38
N GLY A 66 12.65 -0.50 0.09
CA GLY A 66 13.08 0.68 -0.68
C GLY A 66 12.07 1.81 -0.73
N ALA A 67 10.77 1.52 -0.80
CA ALA A 67 9.71 2.53 -0.78
C ALA A 67 9.57 3.17 0.60
N ASP A 68 9.58 2.38 1.66
CA ASP A 68 9.51 2.87 3.05
C ASP A 68 10.70 3.78 3.38
N THR A 69 11.90 3.37 2.98
CA THR A 69 13.12 4.15 3.16
C THR A 69 13.00 5.53 2.50
N ILE A 70 12.47 5.59 1.26
CA ILE A 70 12.25 6.85 0.54
C ILE A 70 11.18 7.68 1.24
N ALA A 71 10.04 7.08 1.63
CA ALA A 71 8.98 7.77 2.34
C ALA A 71 9.50 8.47 3.59
N ARG A 72 10.26 7.75 4.43
CA ARG A 72 10.85 8.29 5.66
C ARG A 72 11.89 9.38 5.38
N LYS A 73 12.66 9.29 4.31
CA LYS A 73 13.57 10.37 3.90
C LYS A 73 12.81 11.63 3.48
N ILE A 74 11.70 11.48 2.77
CA ILE A 74 10.82 12.59 2.41
C ILE A 74 10.27 13.26 3.68
N THR A 75 9.76 12.48 4.65
CA THR A 75 9.21 13.06 5.90
C THR A 75 10.27 13.82 6.71
N GLN A 76 11.53 13.34 6.74
CA GLN A 76 12.63 14.04 7.39
C GLN A 76 12.93 15.40 6.74
N VAL A 77 12.87 15.48 5.39
CA VAL A 77 13.12 16.72 4.66
C VAL A 77 11.91 17.66 4.76
N ALA A 78 10.70 17.10 4.68
CA ALA A 78 9.46 17.88 4.70
C ALA A 78 9.27 18.69 5.98
N GLY A 79 9.76 18.20 7.13
CA GLY A 79 9.75 18.94 8.40
C GLY A 79 10.49 20.30 8.38
N LYS A 80 11.25 20.60 7.30
CA LYS A 80 11.84 21.93 7.08
C LYS A 80 10.90 22.91 6.38
N TYR A 81 9.80 22.41 5.81
CA TYR A 81 8.90 23.17 4.95
C TYR A 81 7.46 23.18 5.46
N PHE A 82 7.10 22.25 6.34
CA PHE A 82 5.77 22.10 6.91
C PHE A 82 5.82 22.15 8.43
N ASP A 83 4.94 22.93 9.04
CA ASP A 83 4.78 22.99 10.51
C ASP A 83 4.07 21.74 11.06
N GLN A 84 3.39 21.00 10.20
CA GLN A 84 2.70 19.75 10.57
C GLN A 84 3.53 18.53 10.16
N PRO A 85 3.51 17.46 10.96
CA PRO A 85 4.28 16.26 10.66
C PRO A 85 3.70 15.50 9.45
N LEU A 86 4.61 14.94 8.63
CA LEU A 86 4.28 13.88 7.68
C LEU A 86 4.58 12.53 8.33
N ILE A 87 3.61 11.63 8.33
CA ILE A 87 3.67 10.32 9.00
C ILE A 87 3.62 9.22 7.94
N VAL A 88 4.55 8.25 8.01
CA VAL A 88 4.53 7.08 7.13
C VAL A 88 3.80 5.94 7.82
N GLU A 89 2.78 5.40 7.15
CA GLU A 89 2.04 4.21 7.57
C GLU A 89 2.22 3.10 6.52
N ASN A 90 2.63 1.91 6.97
CA ASN A 90 2.85 0.77 6.09
C ASN A 90 1.60 -0.11 6.04
N HIS A 91 0.86 -0.06 4.93
CA HIS A 91 -0.34 -0.85 4.68
C HIS A 91 -0.02 -1.95 3.66
N THR A 92 0.48 -3.08 4.15
CA THR A 92 1.00 -4.15 3.30
C THR A 92 -0.05 -5.18 2.91
N GLY A 93 0.21 -5.91 1.83
CA GLY A 93 -0.58 -7.07 1.42
C GLY A 93 -1.03 -7.02 -0.04
N ALA A 94 -1.34 -8.19 -0.58
CA ALA A 94 -1.80 -8.41 -1.95
C ALA A 94 -0.98 -7.62 -3.00
N SER A 95 0.36 -7.72 -2.92
CA SER A 95 1.31 -7.00 -3.80
C SER A 95 1.16 -5.47 -3.79
N GLY A 96 0.71 -4.89 -2.67
CA GLY A 96 0.53 -3.45 -2.48
C GLY A 96 -0.88 -2.93 -2.76
N THR A 97 -1.81 -3.78 -3.21
CA THR A 97 -3.17 -3.33 -3.53
C THR A 97 -3.97 -2.94 -2.30
N ILE A 98 -3.70 -3.52 -1.12
CA ILE A 98 -4.37 -3.14 0.13
C ILE A 98 -4.09 -1.67 0.44
N GLY A 99 -2.82 -1.27 0.51
CA GLY A 99 -2.47 0.13 0.79
C GLY A 99 -2.98 1.11 -0.27
N MET A 100 -3.01 0.71 -1.54
CA MET A 100 -3.57 1.56 -2.59
C MET A 100 -5.08 1.68 -2.50
N SER A 101 -5.80 0.62 -2.09
CA SER A 101 -7.24 0.69 -1.82
C SER A 101 -7.55 1.61 -0.64
N ASP A 102 -6.78 1.52 0.45
CA ASP A 102 -6.92 2.43 1.59
C ASP A 102 -6.69 3.90 1.19
N ALA A 103 -5.74 4.15 0.28
CA ALA A 103 -5.51 5.50 -0.26
C ALA A 103 -6.64 5.96 -1.19
N PHE A 104 -7.23 5.06 -1.97
CA PHE A 104 -8.37 5.33 -2.84
C PHE A 104 -9.63 5.67 -2.03
N ASP A 105 -9.87 4.96 -0.93
CA ASP A 105 -11.03 5.18 -0.05
C ASP A 105 -10.87 6.42 0.86
N ALA A 106 -9.66 6.98 0.95
CA ALA A 106 -9.39 8.15 1.78
C ALA A 106 -9.99 9.43 1.17
N PRO A 107 -10.36 10.42 2.00
CA PRO A 107 -10.81 11.73 1.50
C PRO A 107 -9.76 12.40 0.62
N ALA A 108 -10.17 12.95 -0.53
CA ALA A 108 -9.30 13.68 -1.45
C ALA A 108 -9.05 15.13 -0.97
N ASP A 109 -8.69 15.28 0.32
CA ASP A 109 -8.45 16.57 0.99
C ASP A 109 -6.97 16.97 1.09
N GLY A 110 -6.08 16.15 0.53
CA GLY A 110 -4.63 16.36 0.54
C GLY A 110 -3.92 15.85 1.81
N TYR A 111 -4.64 15.29 2.80
CA TYR A 111 -4.03 14.80 4.04
C TYR A 111 -3.68 13.30 4.00
N THR A 112 -4.10 12.59 2.96
CA THR A 112 -3.67 11.22 2.70
C THR A 112 -2.95 11.18 1.34
N LEU A 113 -1.70 10.81 1.38
CA LEU A 113 -0.84 10.60 0.21
C LEU A 113 -0.49 9.12 0.12
N ALA A 114 -0.12 8.63 -1.06
CA ALA A 114 0.40 7.28 -1.22
C ALA A 114 1.70 7.29 -2.02
N ILE A 115 2.62 6.38 -1.66
CA ILE A 115 3.73 6.02 -2.55
C ILE A 115 3.28 4.85 -3.41
N ALA A 116 3.40 5.01 -4.73
CA ALA A 116 3.03 4.00 -5.69
C ALA A 116 4.14 3.77 -6.72
N ASN A 117 4.08 2.64 -7.42
CA ASN A 117 4.87 2.36 -8.62
C ASN A 117 3.95 2.06 -9.80
N GLY A 118 4.47 2.16 -11.02
CA GLY A 118 3.70 1.91 -12.24
C GLY A 118 2.99 0.54 -12.28
N PRO A 119 3.64 -0.56 -11.88
CA PRO A 119 3.03 -1.88 -11.82
C PRO A 119 1.72 -1.98 -11.05
N LEU A 120 1.53 -1.19 -9.98
CA LEU A 120 0.26 -1.17 -9.22
C LEU A 120 -0.95 -0.74 -10.07
N PHE A 121 -0.73 -0.03 -11.17
CA PHE A 121 -1.77 0.43 -12.08
C PHE A 121 -1.82 -0.34 -13.40
N SER A 122 -0.69 -0.91 -13.84
CA SER A 122 -0.58 -1.51 -15.19
C SER A 122 -0.47 -3.03 -15.17
N LEU A 123 0.16 -3.61 -14.16
CA LEU A 123 0.46 -5.03 -14.06
C LEU A 123 -0.43 -5.74 -13.04
N THR A 124 -0.42 -5.26 -11.80
CA THR A 124 -1.12 -5.89 -10.67
C THR A 124 -2.62 -6.09 -10.92
N PRO A 125 -3.36 -5.15 -11.55
CA PRO A 125 -4.78 -5.34 -11.86
C PRO A 125 -5.09 -6.50 -12.83
N LYS A 126 -4.08 -7.08 -13.47
CA LYS A 126 -4.24 -8.26 -14.34
C LYS A 126 -4.25 -9.57 -13.55
N TYR A 127 -3.85 -9.55 -12.31
CA TYR A 127 -3.71 -10.69 -11.41
C TYR A 127 -4.57 -10.60 -10.15
N VAL A 128 -4.85 -9.38 -9.72
CA VAL A 128 -5.61 -9.07 -8.49
C VAL A 128 -6.74 -8.12 -8.87
N ASP A 129 -7.94 -8.40 -8.42
CA ASP A 129 -9.08 -7.50 -8.60
C ASP A 129 -8.90 -6.25 -7.73
N VAL A 130 -8.96 -5.08 -8.35
CA VAL A 130 -8.80 -3.77 -7.69
C VAL A 130 -9.90 -2.82 -8.15
N GLN A 131 -10.32 -1.90 -7.26
CA GLN A 131 -11.39 -0.95 -7.54
C GLN A 131 -10.89 0.43 -7.98
N TYR A 132 -9.57 0.59 -8.12
CA TYR A 132 -8.94 1.85 -8.49
C TYR A 132 -8.22 1.76 -9.84
N THR A 133 -8.04 2.90 -10.47
CA THR A 133 -7.23 3.11 -11.67
C THR A 133 -6.22 4.24 -11.44
N LEU A 134 -5.34 4.49 -12.39
CA LEU A 134 -4.42 5.63 -12.30
C LEU A 134 -5.15 6.97 -12.30
N ASP A 135 -6.29 7.05 -13.00
CA ASP A 135 -7.07 8.29 -13.17
C ASP A 135 -7.80 8.72 -11.88
N ASP A 136 -7.92 7.81 -10.90
CA ASP A 136 -8.51 8.11 -9.60
C ASP A 136 -7.54 8.85 -8.66
N PHE A 137 -6.27 8.98 -9.03
CA PHE A 137 -5.23 9.62 -8.21
C PHE A 137 -4.64 10.85 -8.87
N THR A 138 -4.40 11.89 -8.08
CA THR A 138 -3.60 13.04 -8.51
C THR A 138 -2.12 12.73 -8.35
N MET A 139 -1.39 12.57 -9.47
CA MET A 139 0.05 12.34 -9.46
C MET A 139 0.81 13.61 -9.10
N LEU A 140 1.48 13.59 -7.95
CA LEU A 140 2.24 14.76 -7.47
C LEU A 140 3.63 14.82 -8.11
N ARG A 141 4.41 13.75 -8.00
CA ARG A 141 5.80 13.70 -8.48
C ARG A 141 6.29 12.27 -8.70
N GLY A 142 6.99 12.05 -9.82
CA GLY A 142 7.87 10.89 -9.96
C GLY A 142 9.15 11.11 -9.15
N MET A 143 9.54 10.14 -8.34
CA MET A 143 10.67 10.26 -7.43
C MET A 143 11.90 9.51 -7.92
N ARG A 144 11.71 8.35 -8.55
CA ARG A 144 12.80 7.51 -9.08
C ARG A 144 12.27 6.53 -10.12
N THR A 145 13.17 6.03 -10.94
CA THR A 145 12.97 4.79 -11.70
C THR A 145 13.32 3.62 -10.79
N VAL A 146 12.52 2.57 -10.79
CA VAL A 146 12.79 1.36 -10.01
C VAL A 146 13.57 0.37 -10.89
N SER A 147 14.73 -0.06 -10.43
CA SER A 147 15.45 -1.23 -10.94
C SER A 147 15.37 -2.36 -9.92
N LEU A 148 15.37 -3.60 -10.39
CA LEU A 148 15.43 -4.77 -9.54
C LEU A 148 16.80 -5.43 -9.69
N MET A 149 17.41 -5.76 -8.56
CA MET A 149 18.70 -6.44 -8.49
C MET A 149 18.48 -7.90 -8.12
N VAL A 150 19.21 -8.79 -8.79
CA VAL A 150 19.39 -10.19 -8.38
C VAL A 150 20.54 -10.22 -7.41
N VAL A 151 20.26 -10.63 -6.19
CA VAL A 151 21.24 -10.64 -5.09
C VAL A 151 21.42 -12.06 -4.57
N VAL A 152 22.68 -12.42 -4.34
CA VAL A 152 23.09 -13.72 -3.80
C VAL A 152 23.95 -13.53 -2.56
N ASN A 153 24.11 -14.57 -1.73
CA ASN A 153 25.16 -14.63 -0.73
C ASN A 153 26.26 -15.60 -1.19
N PRO A 154 27.44 -15.10 -1.60
CA PRO A 154 28.50 -15.95 -2.13
C PRO A 154 28.99 -17.03 -1.17
N LYS A 155 28.83 -16.79 0.16
CA LYS A 155 29.30 -17.74 1.20
C LYS A 155 28.36 -18.93 1.36
N THR A 156 27.07 -18.77 1.09
CA THR A 156 26.07 -19.82 1.25
C THR A 156 25.66 -20.48 -0.06
N SER A 157 25.48 -19.70 -1.12
CA SER A 157 25.11 -20.21 -2.46
C SER A 157 26.31 -20.65 -3.30
N GLY A 158 27.50 -20.09 -3.03
CA GLY A 158 28.68 -20.28 -3.88
C GLY A 158 28.68 -19.44 -5.17
N PHE A 159 27.60 -18.70 -5.46
CA PHE A 159 27.48 -17.89 -6.67
C PHE A 159 28.28 -16.59 -6.54
N GLN A 160 29.09 -16.26 -7.55
CA GLN A 160 29.86 -15.03 -7.66
C GLN A 160 29.37 -14.15 -8.81
N THR A 161 28.74 -14.77 -9.80
CA THR A 161 28.28 -14.14 -11.03
C THR A 161 26.87 -14.62 -11.37
N PHE A 162 26.21 -13.91 -12.29
CA PHE A 162 24.92 -14.38 -12.81
C PHE A 162 25.07 -15.66 -13.67
N ASP A 163 26.21 -15.87 -14.30
CA ASP A 163 26.51 -17.09 -15.05
C ASP A 163 26.57 -18.33 -14.14
N ASP A 164 26.99 -18.17 -12.87
CA ASP A 164 26.95 -19.26 -11.90
C ASP A 164 25.51 -19.65 -11.60
N VAL A 165 24.62 -18.65 -11.43
CA VAL A 165 23.18 -18.87 -11.23
C VAL A 165 22.58 -19.59 -12.44
N LEU A 166 22.90 -19.15 -13.66
CA LEU A 166 22.42 -19.78 -14.90
C LEU A 166 22.92 -21.23 -15.03
N SER A 167 24.16 -21.47 -14.68
CA SER A 167 24.78 -22.80 -14.75
C SER A 167 24.14 -23.76 -13.77
N TYR A 168 23.93 -23.32 -12.52
CA TYR A 168 23.28 -24.12 -11.50
C TYR A 168 21.82 -24.41 -11.86
N GLY A 169 21.09 -23.41 -12.36
CA GLY A 169 19.68 -23.50 -12.71
C GLY A 169 19.36 -24.43 -13.88
N LYS A 170 20.36 -24.87 -14.66
CA LYS A 170 20.17 -25.89 -15.72
C LYS A 170 19.92 -27.28 -15.17
N ASP A 171 20.53 -27.60 -14.04
CA ASP A 171 20.55 -28.95 -13.47
C ASP A 171 19.81 -29.02 -12.12
N SER A 172 19.46 -27.87 -11.53
CA SER A 172 18.87 -27.76 -10.22
C SER A 172 17.78 -26.69 -10.17
N LYS A 173 16.78 -26.90 -9.34
CA LYS A 173 15.75 -25.90 -9.05
C LYS A 173 16.34 -24.78 -8.20
N ILE A 174 16.07 -23.52 -8.57
CA ILE A 174 16.48 -22.33 -7.82
C ILE A 174 15.36 -21.91 -6.89
N THR A 175 15.68 -21.59 -5.64
CA THR A 175 14.78 -20.88 -4.73
C THR A 175 15.10 -19.39 -4.73
N TYR A 176 14.09 -18.54 -4.90
CA TYR A 176 14.31 -17.09 -4.87
C TYR A 176 13.32 -16.35 -3.98
N ALA A 177 13.84 -15.41 -3.16
CA ALA A 177 13.02 -14.57 -2.32
C ALA A 177 12.53 -13.31 -3.06
N THR A 178 11.30 -12.91 -2.79
CA THR A 178 10.66 -11.70 -3.31
C THR A 178 9.73 -11.09 -2.26
N SER A 179 9.64 -9.76 -2.20
CA SER A 179 8.72 -9.05 -1.29
C SER A 179 7.32 -8.85 -1.87
N SER A 180 7.07 -9.32 -3.09
CA SER A 180 5.76 -9.26 -3.72
C SER A 180 5.32 -10.64 -4.20
N GLY A 181 4.03 -10.93 -4.03
CA GLY A 181 3.41 -12.17 -4.50
C GLY A 181 2.95 -12.07 -5.96
N PRO A 182 2.12 -13.01 -6.41
CA PRO A 182 1.53 -12.99 -7.75
C PRO A 182 0.91 -11.63 -8.08
N GLY A 183 1.25 -11.08 -9.25
CA GLY A 183 0.83 -9.74 -9.68
C GLY A 183 1.77 -8.61 -9.25
N GLY A 184 2.68 -8.82 -8.33
CA GLY A 184 3.74 -7.85 -8.02
C GLY A 184 4.89 -7.90 -9.02
N ASP A 185 5.55 -6.76 -9.19
CA ASP A 185 6.63 -6.59 -10.18
C ASP A 185 7.79 -7.56 -10.00
N GLN A 186 8.32 -7.70 -8.78
CA GLN A 186 9.44 -8.61 -8.49
C GLN A 186 9.08 -10.06 -8.85
N TYR A 187 7.90 -10.51 -8.43
CA TYR A 187 7.42 -11.86 -8.70
C TYR A 187 7.28 -12.12 -10.21
N VAL A 188 6.61 -11.21 -10.92
CA VAL A 188 6.33 -11.40 -12.35
C VAL A 188 7.60 -11.31 -13.18
N VAL A 189 8.47 -10.32 -12.90
CA VAL A 189 9.75 -10.14 -13.61
C VAL A 189 10.65 -11.36 -13.41
N ALA A 190 10.83 -11.82 -12.18
CA ALA A 190 11.68 -13.00 -11.90
C ALA A 190 11.12 -14.26 -12.54
N SER A 191 9.82 -14.54 -12.37
CA SER A 191 9.19 -15.72 -12.94
C SER A 191 9.27 -15.75 -14.46
N ALA A 192 9.05 -14.60 -15.11
CA ALA A 192 9.16 -14.48 -16.56
C ALA A 192 10.61 -14.66 -17.04
N ALA A 193 11.57 -14.05 -16.35
CA ALA A 193 12.99 -14.15 -16.69
C ALA A 193 13.49 -15.58 -16.57
N PHE A 194 13.31 -16.25 -15.41
CA PHE A 194 13.75 -17.64 -15.23
C PHE A 194 13.07 -18.58 -16.21
N LYS A 195 11.76 -18.42 -16.43
CA LYS A 195 11.04 -19.21 -17.43
C LYS A 195 11.60 -19.03 -18.85
N SER A 196 11.92 -17.79 -19.24
CA SER A 196 12.50 -17.50 -20.57
C SER A 196 13.90 -18.11 -20.78
N MET A 197 14.64 -18.27 -19.68
CA MET A 197 15.96 -18.92 -19.65
C MET A 197 15.89 -20.43 -19.49
N GLY A 198 14.70 -21.01 -19.39
CA GLY A 198 14.48 -22.47 -19.18
C GLY A 198 14.88 -22.96 -17.79
N ILE A 199 14.93 -22.06 -16.80
CA ILE A 199 15.29 -22.36 -15.41
C ILE A 199 14.02 -22.61 -14.59
N GLU A 200 14.01 -23.73 -13.85
CA GLU A 200 12.99 -23.99 -12.84
C GLU A 200 13.31 -23.21 -11.57
N ALA A 201 12.43 -22.25 -11.21
CA ALA A 201 12.62 -21.41 -10.05
C ALA A 201 11.36 -21.34 -9.19
N GLU A 202 11.54 -21.46 -7.86
CA GLU A 202 10.46 -21.42 -6.86
C GLU A 202 10.50 -20.14 -6.06
N PRO A 203 9.42 -19.34 -6.07
CA PRO A 203 9.34 -18.09 -5.30
C PRO A 203 9.07 -18.37 -3.83
N VAL A 204 9.81 -17.68 -2.96
CA VAL A 204 9.55 -17.54 -1.52
C VAL A 204 9.08 -16.09 -1.29
N VAL A 205 7.78 -15.92 -1.07
CA VAL A 205 7.18 -14.59 -0.89
C VAL A 205 7.29 -14.17 0.57
N LEU A 206 7.92 -13.03 0.82
CA LEU A 206 8.17 -12.46 2.15
C LEU A 206 7.45 -11.11 2.32
N GLY A 207 7.37 -10.61 3.55
CA GLY A 207 6.61 -9.40 3.87
C GLY A 207 7.29 -8.08 3.48
N SER A 208 8.63 -8.09 3.31
CA SER A 208 9.42 -6.90 2.99
C SER A 208 10.73 -7.24 2.30
N GLU A 209 11.35 -6.26 1.63
CA GLU A 209 12.70 -6.45 1.06
C GLU A 209 13.77 -6.66 2.14
N ALA A 210 13.57 -6.16 3.35
CA ALA A 210 14.47 -6.42 4.46
C ALA A 210 14.47 -7.92 4.83
N GLU A 211 13.29 -8.57 4.83
CA GLU A 211 13.19 -10.02 5.02
C GLU A 211 13.81 -10.80 3.85
N VAL A 212 13.67 -10.31 2.61
CA VAL A 212 14.34 -10.89 1.43
C VAL A 212 15.84 -10.91 1.62
N VAL A 213 16.44 -9.78 1.99
CA VAL A 213 17.90 -9.71 2.18
C VAL A 213 18.35 -10.57 3.35
N ASN A 214 17.59 -10.64 4.43
CA ASN A 214 17.88 -11.55 5.57
C ASN A 214 17.83 -13.03 5.15
N ALA A 215 16.86 -13.41 4.31
CA ALA A 215 16.76 -14.77 3.79
C ALA A 215 17.96 -15.14 2.90
N ILE A 216 18.45 -14.19 2.08
CA ILE A 216 19.68 -14.35 1.28
C ILE A 216 20.90 -14.47 2.21
N ALA A 217 21.03 -13.57 3.17
CA ALA A 217 22.18 -13.53 4.09
C ALA A 217 22.31 -14.81 4.90
N SER A 218 21.18 -15.40 5.33
CA SER A 218 21.14 -16.65 6.09
C SER A 218 21.28 -17.93 5.23
N GLY A 219 21.23 -17.81 3.89
CA GLY A 219 21.21 -18.97 2.99
C GLY A 219 19.90 -19.76 2.99
N GLN A 220 18.81 -19.14 3.39
CA GLN A 220 17.46 -19.74 3.36
C GLN A 220 16.95 -19.90 1.92
N VAL A 221 17.45 -19.06 1.01
CA VAL A 221 17.17 -19.10 -0.43
C VAL A 221 18.49 -18.97 -1.21
N ASP A 222 18.48 -19.41 -2.45
CA ASP A 222 19.66 -19.33 -3.33
C ASP A 222 19.96 -17.90 -3.77
N LEU A 223 18.91 -17.12 -4.01
CA LEU A 223 18.99 -15.71 -4.38
C LEU A 223 17.71 -14.94 -3.98
N GLY A 224 17.72 -13.63 -4.19
CA GLY A 224 16.51 -12.82 -4.01
C GLY A 224 16.50 -11.60 -4.89
N LEU A 225 15.34 -10.98 -4.99
CA LEU A 225 15.14 -9.73 -5.70
C LEU A 225 14.89 -8.59 -4.72
N CYS A 226 15.65 -7.52 -4.85
CA CYS A 226 15.43 -6.31 -4.07
C CYS A 226 15.76 -5.06 -4.89
N THR A 227 15.36 -3.91 -4.38
CA THR A 227 15.72 -2.62 -4.96
C THR A 227 17.08 -2.14 -4.42
N PRO A 228 17.80 -1.26 -5.13
CA PRO A 228 19.09 -0.74 -4.70
C PRO A 228 19.14 -0.21 -3.26
N PRO A 229 18.15 0.57 -2.77
CA PRO A 229 18.20 1.05 -1.38
C PRO A 229 18.25 -0.07 -0.35
N SER A 230 17.49 -1.16 -0.57
CA SER A 230 17.49 -2.31 0.32
C SER A 230 18.80 -3.09 0.22
N TYR A 231 19.33 -3.27 -1.00
CA TYR A 231 20.62 -3.92 -1.21
C TYR A 231 21.76 -3.18 -0.50
N TYR A 232 21.88 -1.87 -0.70
CA TYR A 232 22.98 -1.09 -0.13
C TYR A 232 22.96 -1.02 1.40
N ALA A 233 21.77 -1.14 2.01
CA ALA A 233 21.66 -1.20 3.48
C ALA A 233 22.34 -2.45 4.08
N PHE A 234 22.50 -3.54 3.31
CA PHE A 234 23.06 -4.82 3.75
C PHE A 234 24.42 -5.18 3.10
N GLN A 235 24.82 -4.42 2.09
CA GLN A 235 26.08 -4.70 1.37
C GLN A 235 27.32 -4.66 2.26
N GLU A 236 27.32 -3.77 3.25
CA GLU A 236 28.47 -3.57 4.16
C GLU A 236 28.77 -4.82 5.02
N GLU A 237 27.80 -5.72 5.20
CA GLU A 237 27.97 -6.97 5.97
C GLU A 237 28.70 -8.06 5.17
N GLY A 238 28.91 -7.86 3.86
CA GLY A 238 29.59 -8.81 2.97
C GLY A 238 28.84 -10.14 2.78
N THR A 239 27.51 -10.14 3.05
CA THR A 239 26.61 -11.28 2.92
C THR A 239 25.64 -11.11 1.74
N ALA A 240 25.75 -10.03 0.98
CA ALA A 240 24.93 -9.74 -0.18
C ALA A 240 25.81 -9.27 -1.35
N LEU A 241 25.66 -9.91 -2.50
CA LEU A 241 26.33 -9.57 -3.75
C LEU A 241 25.29 -9.44 -4.86
N ALA A 242 25.21 -8.28 -5.49
CA ALA A 242 24.39 -8.10 -6.67
C ALA A 242 25.10 -8.68 -7.90
N VAL A 243 24.48 -9.66 -8.55
CA VAL A 243 25.03 -10.36 -9.71
C VAL A 243 24.36 -9.99 -11.02
N ALA A 244 23.15 -9.41 -10.97
CA ALA A 244 22.45 -8.90 -12.16
C ALA A 244 21.49 -7.77 -11.76
N THR A 245 21.06 -7.01 -12.75
CA THR A 245 20.06 -5.94 -12.58
C THR A 245 19.07 -5.97 -13.73
N PHE A 246 17.78 -5.95 -13.42
CA PHE A 246 16.73 -5.64 -14.38
C PHE A 246 16.58 -4.12 -14.43
N TYR A 247 17.00 -3.51 -15.52
CA TYR A 247 16.95 -2.07 -15.72
C TYR A 247 16.03 -1.75 -16.90
N PRO A 248 15.09 -0.81 -16.78
CA PRO A 248 14.33 -0.33 -17.93
C PRO A 248 15.29 0.42 -18.87
N GLU A 249 15.23 0.13 -20.16
CA GLU A 249 15.92 0.88 -21.22
C GLU A 249 15.32 2.28 -21.39
#